data_031c108cdc3ca8c6bdb27938bd9105bb
#
_entry.id   031c108cdc3ca8c6bdb27938bd9105bb
#
_cell.length_a   1.000
_cell.length_b   1.000
_cell.length_c   1.000
_cell.angle_alpha   90.00
_cell.angle_beta   90.00
_cell.angle_gamma   90.00
#
_symmetry.space_group_name_H-M   'P 1'
#
loop_
_entity.id
_entity.type
_entity.pdbx_description
1 polymer ?
#
loop_
_entity_poly.entity_id
_entity_poly.type
_entity_poly.pdbx_seq_one_letter_code
_entity_poly.pdbx_strand_id
1 'polypeptide(L)'
;IAFSFLVKDILYLRLVSILASLFSVFYNWVIPAEPMWLAINWNIIFVAVNLYHIAVIIYEKRPVHMSPKHKELYETMFKGMTPVEFLKITKIADWTQFKPGEVITQQTHNVPTLNLIYNGTVDVSVDSKKVAELKDGQFVGEMSFLTEKPATATCRAKHNTECLTWEQQGFKELLKRNPSLYFSIQSLLSAQVSEALVSSSKHKGE
;
A
#
# COMPACT_ATOMS: atom_id res chain seq x y z
N ILE A 1 7.66 -0.09 15.34
CA ILE A 1 8.21 -0.89 16.47
C ILE A 1 7.04 -1.53 17.24
N ALA A 2 6.02 -0.80 17.73
CA ALA A 2 4.88 -1.35 18.48
C ALA A 2 4.12 -2.44 17.72
N PHE A 3 3.85 -2.26 16.43
CA PHE A 3 3.14 -3.23 15.60
C PHE A 3 3.92 -4.55 15.40
N SER A 4 5.26 -4.47 15.37
CA SER A 4 6.13 -5.66 15.27
C SER A 4 6.10 -6.50 16.56
N PHE A 5 5.99 -5.86 17.73
CA PHE A 5 5.82 -6.53 19.02
C PHE A 5 4.44 -7.21 19.10
N LEU A 6 3.36 -6.49 18.77
CA LEU A 6 1.99 -7.03 18.80
C LEU A 6 1.84 -8.29 17.94
N VAL A 7 2.48 -8.34 16.78
CA VAL A 7 2.41 -9.52 15.88
C VAL A 7 3.23 -10.70 16.41
N LYS A 8 4.38 -10.44 17.06
CA LYS A 8 5.13 -11.52 17.73
C LYS A 8 4.31 -12.12 18.88
N ASP A 9 3.61 -11.28 19.63
CA ASP A 9 2.74 -11.73 20.72
C ASP A 9 1.57 -12.56 20.20
N ILE A 10 0.96 -12.17 19.07
CA ILE A 10 -0.14 -12.93 18.44
C ILE A 10 0.34 -14.29 17.95
N LEU A 11 1.52 -14.38 17.31
CA LEU A 11 2.07 -15.66 16.88
C LEU A 11 2.37 -16.57 18.08
N TYR A 12 2.98 -16.03 19.12
CA TYR A 12 3.25 -16.76 20.36
C TYR A 12 1.98 -17.28 21.00
N LEU A 13 0.96 -16.43 21.15
CA LEU A 13 -0.34 -16.84 21.71
C LEU A 13 -0.98 -17.97 20.90
N ARG A 14 -0.92 -17.92 19.56
CA ARG A 14 -1.46 -18.99 18.72
C ARG A 14 -0.68 -20.31 18.87
N LEU A 15 0.64 -20.24 18.98
CA LEU A 15 1.47 -21.44 19.21
C LEU A 15 1.16 -22.08 20.57
N VAL A 16 1.01 -21.27 21.61
CA VAL A 16 0.61 -21.77 22.96
C VAL A 16 -0.79 -22.38 22.91
N SER A 17 -1.74 -21.76 22.19
CA SER A 17 -3.10 -22.30 22.02
C SER A 17 -3.10 -23.65 21.30
N ILE A 18 -2.28 -23.82 20.27
CA ILE A 18 -2.10 -25.10 19.55
C ILE A 18 -1.55 -26.16 20.52
N LEU A 19 -0.51 -25.81 21.27
CA LEU A 19 0.10 -26.74 22.22
C LEU A 19 -0.91 -27.20 23.30
N ALA A 20 -1.67 -26.25 23.86
CA ALA A 20 -2.73 -26.55 24.83
C ALA A 20 -3.82 -27.47 24.24
N SER A 21 -4.21 -27.23 22.98
CA SER A 21 -5.20 -28.07 22.29
C SER A 21 -4.69 -29.49 22.03
N LEU A 22 -3.40 -29.64 21.69
CA LEU A 22 -2.78 -30.96 21.52
C LEU A 22 -2.74 -31.74 22.82
N PHE A 23 -2.40 -31.10 23.95
CA PHE A 23 -2.49 -31.72 25.27
C PHE A 23 -3.92 -32.10 25.63
N SER A 24 -4.90 -31.27 25.29
CA SER A 24 -6.31 -31.58 25.50
C SER A 24 -6.77 -32.79 24.68
N VAL A 25 -6.36 -32.89 23.41
CA VAL A 25 -6.65 -34.07 22.58
C VAL A 25 -6.06 -35.33 23.21
N PHE A 26 -4.78 -35.27 23.60
CA PHE A 26 -4.13 -36.41 24.27
C PHE A 26 -4.85 -36.83 25.57
N TYR A 27 -5.19 -35.87 26.42
CA TYR A 27 -5.92 -36.10 27.65
C TYR A 27 -7.28 -36.78 27.40
N ASN A 28 -8.09 -36.26 26.47
CA ASN A 28 -9.42 -36.77 26.15
C ASN A 28 -9.38 -38.12 25.40
N TRP A 29 -8.22 -38.50 24.85
CA TRP A 29 -8.03 -39.82 24.27
C TRP A 29 -7.62 -40.89 25.29
N VAL A 30 -6.74 -40.56 26.24
CA VAL A 30 -6.06 -41.58 27.09
C VAL A 30 -6.71 -41.76 28.43
N ILE A 31 -7.23 -40.68 29.05
CA ILE A 31 -7.67 -40.73 30.46
C ILE A 31 -9.09 -41.32 30.64
N PRO A 32 -10.11 -40.93 29.84
CA PRO A 32 -11.45 -41.52 29.97
C PRO A 32 -11.48 -43.00 29.56
N ALA A 33 -12.40 -43.78 30.15
CA ALA A 33 -12.62 -45.18 29.78
C ALA A 33 -13.00 -45.33 28.29
N GLU A 34 -13.66 -44.33 27.73
CA GLU A 34 -13.91 -44.18 26.28
C GLU A 34 -13.48 -42.80 25.80
N PRO A 35 -12.90 -42.66 24.57
CA PRO A 35 -12.46 -41.38 24.05
C PRO A 35 -13.61 -40.37 23.93
N MET A 36 -13.38 -39.13 24.36
CA MET A 36 -14.37 -38.06 24.29
C MET A 36 -14.32 -37.39 22.90
N TRP A 37 -14.89 -38.04 21.90
CA TRP A 37 -14.84 -37.64 20.50
C TRP A 37 -15.29 -36.19 20.23
N LEU A 38 -16.29 -35.69 20.94
CA LEU A 38 -16.75 -34.32 20.77
C LEU A 38 -15.66 -33.31 21.16
N ALA A 39 -15.00 -33.51 22.29
CA ALA A 39 -13.91 -32.65 22.74
C ALA A 39 -12.67 -32.75 21.80
N ILE A 40 -12.35 -33.95 21.35
CA ILE A 40 -11.23 -34.20 20.41
C ILE A 40 -11.48 -33.48 19.10
N ASN A 41 -12.64 -33.66 18.46
CA ASN A 41 -12.96 -33.03 17.20
C ASN A 41 -12.95 -31.50 17.28
N TRP A 42 -13.48 -30.92 18.36
CA TRP A 42 -13.46 -29.49 18.60
C TRP A 42 -12.04 -28.92 18.70
N ASN A 43 -11.16 -29.61 19.43
CA ASN A 43 -9.76 -29.21 19.54
C ASN A 43 -9.02 -29.33 18.20
N ILE A 44 -9.29 -30.36 17.37
CA ILE A 44 -8.71 -30.50 16.03
C ILE A 44 -9.11 -29.32 15.12
N ILE A 45 -10.41 -28.94 15.14
CA ILE A 45 -10.89 -27.75 14.40
C ILE A 45 -10.16 -26.49 14.87
N PHE A 46 -10.01 -26.33 16.19
CA PHE A 46 -9.33 -25.17 16.76
C PHE A 46 -7.85 -25.10 16.37
N VAL A 47 -7.15 -26.22 16.35
CA VAL A 47 -5.77 -26.31 15.83
C VAL A 47 -5.72 -25.92 14.37
N ALA A 48 -6.62 -26.44 13.52
CA ALA A 48 -6.66 -26.11 12.10
C ALA A 48 -6.86 -24.61 11.83
N VAL A 49 -7.78 -23.98 12.56
CA VAL A 49 -8.01 -22.52 12.48
C VAL A 49 -6.77 -21.74 12.90
N ASN A 50 -6.09 -22.12 13.97
CA ASN A 50 -4.88 -21.43 14.41
C ASN A 50 -3.73 -21.60 13.43
N LEU A 51 -3.55 -22.79 12.86
CA LEU A 51 -2.54 -23.04 11.79
C LEU A 51 -2.82 -22.22 10.54
N TYR A 52 -4.08 -22.13 10.09
CA TYR A 52 -4.48 -21.29 8.99
C TYR A 52 -4.09 -19.82 9.23
N HIS A 53 -4.40 -19.27 10.39
CA HIS A 53 -4.03 -17.89 10.72
C HIS A 53 -2.51 -17.67 10.81
N ILE A 54 -1.76 -18.64 11.34
CA ILE A 54 -0.29 -18.58 11.34
C ILE A 54 0.23 -18.58 9.90
N ALA A 55 -0.30 -19.44 9.03
CA ALA A 55 0.08 -19.50 7.62
C ALA A 55 -0.19 -18.16 6.91
N VAL A 56 -1.33 -17.52 7.15
CA VAL A 56 -1.66 -16.18 6.61
C VAL A 56 -0.64 -15.14 7.07
N ILE A 57 -0.33 -15.09 8.38
CA ILE A 57 0.64 -14.13 8.94
C ILE A 57 2.03 -14.34 8.32
N ILE A 58 2.47 -15.60 8.17
CA ILE A 58 3.76 -15.92 7.56
C ILE A 58 3.76 -15.57 6.07
N TYR A 59 2.67 -15.84 5.35
CA TYR A 59 2.53 -15.51 3.93
C TYR A 59 2.64 -14.00 3.69
N GLU A 60 1.97 -13.18 4.50
CA GLU A 60 2.02 -11.72 4.40
C GLU A 60 3.39 -11.13 4.73
N LYS A 61 4.21 -11.85 5.53
CA LYS A 61 5.55 -11.41 5.94
C LYS A 61 6.69 -12.03 5.16
N ARG A 62 6.41 -12.82 4.12
CA ARG A 62 7.49 -13.41 3.32
C ARG A 62 8.45 -12.33 2.83
N PRO A 63 9.77 -12.51 2.99
CA PRO A 63 10.75 -11.62 2.39
C PRO A 63 10.57 -11.70 0.88
N VAL A 64 10.16 -10.59 0.32
CA VAL A 64 9.95 -10.48 -1.12
C VAL A 64 11.22 -9.94 -1.73
N HIS A 65 11.70 -10.59 -2.78
CA HIS A 65 12.84 -10.09 -3.53
C HIS A 65 12.41 -8.82 -4.28
N MET A 66 12.82 -7.67 -3.78
CA MET A 66 12.57 -6.36 -4.39
C MET A 66 13.82 -5.88 -5.11
N SER A 67 13.66 -5.26 -6.27
CA SER A 67 14.76 -4.52 -6.91
C SER A 67 15.23 -3.38 -5.99
N PRO A 68 16.47 -2.89 -6.13
CA PRO A 68 16.97 -1.78 -5.30
C PRO A 68 16.03 -0.56 -5.30
N LYS A 69 15.52 -0.15 -6.47
CA LYS A 69 14.55 0.96 -6.60
C LYS A 69 13.22 0.69 -5.88
N HIS A 70 12.67 -0.53 -6.00
CA HIS A 70 11.44 -0.89 -5.29
C HIS A 70 11.65 -0.94 -3.78
N LYS A 71 12.82 -1.41 -3.32
CA LYS A 71 13.14 -1.42 -1.90
C LYS A 71 13.23 -0.02 -1.32
N GLU A 72 13.88 0.89 -2.02
CA GLU A 72 13.98 2.30 -1.64
C GLU A 72 12.59 2.95 -1.54
N LEU A 73 11.74 2.80 -2.56
CA LEU A 73 10.35 3.30 -2.54
C LEU A 73 9.55 2.71 -1.38
N TYR A 74 9.68 1.41 -1.14
CA TYR A 74 9.00 0.75 -0.02
C TYR A 74 9.43 1.33 1.32
N GLU A 75 10.74 1.51 1.53
CA GLU A 75 11.29 2.01 2.78
C GLU A 75 11.02 3.51 3.01
N THR A 76 10.84 4.29 1.96
CA THR A 76 10.59 5.74 2.07
C THR A 76 9.10 6.07 2.16
N MET A 77 8.27 5.50 1.27
CA MET A 77 6.89 5.95 1.08
C MET A 77 5.83 4.93 1.47
N PHE A 78 6.13 3.63 1.29
CA PHE A 78 5.13 2.58 1.41
C PHE A 78 5.29 1.70 2.66
N LYS A 79 6.00 2.18 3.70
CA LYS A 79 6.19 1.46 4.97
C LYS A 79 4.91 1.08 5.70
N GLY A 80 3.82 1.78 5.42
CA GLY A 80 2.49 1.49 5.98
C GLY A 80 1.79 0.27 5.36
N MET A 81 2.32 -0.25 4.25
CA MET A 81 1.80 -1.43 3.56
C MET A 81 2.61 -2.68 3.89
N THR A 82 2.00 -3.85 3.70
CA THR A 82 2.78 -5.10 3.71
C THR A 82 3.64 -5.20 2.44
N PRO A 83 4.79 -5.91 2.48
CA PRO A 83 5.61 -6.13 1.29
C PRO A 83 4.84 -6.77 0.12
N VAL A 84 3.88 -7.64 0.43
CA VAL A 84 3.02 -8.30 -0.57
C VAL A 84 2.07 -7.30 -1.24
N GLU A 85 1.48 -6.39 -0.49
CA GLU A 85 0.62 -5.32 -1.03
C GLU A 85 1.42 -4.38 -1.93
N PHE A 86 2.60 -3.96 -1.49
CA PHE A 86 3.49 -3.13 -2.29
C PHE A 86 3.85 -3.79 -3.63
N LEU A 87 4.17 -5.10 -3.63
CA LEU A 87 4.42 -5.80 -4.89
C LEU A 87 3.21 -5.90 -5.80
N LYS A 88 2.01 -6.02 -5.26
CA LYS A 88 0.80 -6.04 -6.10
C LYS A 88 0.66 -4.74 -6.88
N ILE A 89 0.93 -3.60 -6.27
CA ILE A 89 0.85 -2.31 -6.96
C ILE A 89 2.01 -2.09 -7.92
N THR A 90 3.23 -2.48 -7.56
CA THR A 90 4.39 -2.30 -8.45
C THR A 90 4.39 -3.25 -9.64
N LYS A 91 3.70 -4.40 -9.54
CA LYS A 91 3.57 -5.35 -10.65
C LYS A 91 2.74 -4.81 -11.83
N ILE A 92 1.82 -3.88 -11.56
CA ILE A 92 0.97 -3.24 -12.58
C ILE A 92 1.42 -1.81 -12.90
N ALA A 93 2.60 -1.43 -12.44
CA ALA A 93 3.20 -0.13 -12.67
C ALA A 93 4.35 -0.25 -13.68
N ASP A 94 4.52 0.80 -14.46
CA ASP A 94 5.63 0.95 -15.42
C ASP A 94 6.56 2.08 -15.00
N TRP A 95 7.86 1.93 -15.29
CA TRP A 95 8.84 3.00 -15.14
C TRP A 95 8.79 3.90 -16.36
N THR A 96 8.39 5.15 -16.18
CA THR A 96 8.26 6.15 -17.25
C THR A 96 9.27 7.27 -17.03
N GLN A 97 9.93 7.69 -18.11
CA GLN A 97 10.85 8.83 -18.12
C GLN A 97 10.25 9.98 -18.92
N PHE A 98 10.18 11.15 -18.32
CA PHE A 98 9.74 12.38 -18.95
C PHE A 98 10.94 13.29 -19.18
N LYS A 99 11.05 13.85 -20.41
CA LYS A 99 12.09 14.80 -20.78
C LYS A 99 11.76 16.21 -20.25
N PRO A 100 12.77 17.09 -20.10
CA PRO A 100 12.52 18.47 -19.72
C PRO A 100 11.50 19.14 -20.65
N GLY A 101 10.49 19.77 -20.07
CA GLY A 101 9.40 20.42 -20.80
C GLY A 101 8.24 19.50 -21.21
N GLU A 102 8.35 18.19 -21.04
CA GLU A 102 7.28 17.24 -21.39
C GLU A 102 6.09 17.38 -20.44
N VAL A 103 4.88 17.33 -20.98
CA VAL A 103 3.61 17.46 -20.24
C VAL A 103 3.21 16.10 -19.71
N ILE A 104 3.06 15.98 -18.38
CA ILE A 104 2.59 14.78 -17.70
C ILE A 104 1.07 14.79 -17.57
N THR A 105 0.49 15.93 -17.15
CA THR A 105 -0.95 16.18 -17.14
C THR A 105 -1.25 17.54 -17.73
N GLN A 106 -2.37 17.70 -18.42
CA GLN A 106 -2.82 18.97 -18.98
C GLN A 106 -4.13 19.37 -18.32
N GLN A 107 -4.19 20.61 -17.82
CA GLN A 107 -5.38 21.18 -17.18
C GLN A 107 -6.63 20.99 -18.06
N THR A 108 -7.75 20.64 -17.45
CA THR A 108 -9.06 20.36 -18.07
C THR A 108 -9.13 19.10 -18.93
N HIS A 109 -8.03 18.36 -19.12
CA HIS A 109 -8.00 17.11 -19.86
C HIS A 109 -8.10 15.90 -18.93
N ASN A 110 -8.58 14.78 -19.48
CA ASN A 110 -8.57 13.50 -18.77
C ASN A 110 -7.14 13.05 -18.45
N VAL A 111 -6.97 12.48 -17.26
CA VAL A 111 -5.69 11.97 -16.79
C VAL A 111 -5.75 10.45 -16.76
N PRO A 112 -5.15 9.75 -17.74
CA PRO A 112 -5.22 8.29 -17.81
C PRO A 112 -4.30 7.60 -16.81
N THR A 113 -3.30 8.31 -16.27
CA THR A 113 -2.27 7.73 -15.41
C THR A 113 -2.16 8.45 -14.07
N LEU A 114 -1.75 7.69 -13.04
CA LEU A 114 -1.27 8.21 -11.76
C LEU A 114 0.24 8.01 -11.76
N ASN A 115 1.01 9.07 -11.50
CA ASN A 115 2.46 9.05 -11.56
C ASN A 115 3.06 9.41 -10.21
N LEU A 116 3.95 8.58 -9.69
CA LEU A 116 4.77 8.87 -8.50
C LEU A 116 6.16 9.29 -8.95
N ILE A 117 6.58 10.49 -8.63
CA ILE A 117 7.92 10.99 -8.94
C ILE A 117 8.93 10.19 -8.10
N TYR A 118 9.78 9.42 -8.76
CA TYR A 118 10.88 8.71 -8.11
C TYR A 118 12.14 9.58 -8.04
N ASN A 119 12.44 10.25 -9.14
CA ASN A 119 13.58 11.16 -9.22
C ASN A 119 13.27 12.27 -10.23
N GLY A 120 13.32 13.52 -9.81
CA GLY A 120 13.11 14.68 -10.68
C GLY A 120 12.25 15.75 -10.04
N THR A 121 11.81 16.69 -10.88
CA THR A 121 11.03 17.85 -10.46
C THR A 121 9.98 18.17 -11.51
N VAL A 122 8.77 18.47 -11.07
CA VAL A 122 7.62 18.78 -11.93
C VAL A 122 7.04 20.13 -11.56
N ASP A 123 6.96 21.04 -12.53
CA ASP A 123 6.29 22.32 -12.37
C ASP A 123 4.79 22.16 -12.54
N VAL A 124 4.03 22.71 -11.60
CA VAL A 124 2.56 22.75 -11.61
C VAL A 124 2.09 24.14 -11.97
N SER A 125 1.26 24.26 -13.02
CA SER A 125 0.70 25.52 -13.48
C SER A 125 -0.83 25.44 -13.62
N VAL A 126 -1.51 26.52 -13.23
CA VAL A 126 -2.94 26.73 -13.42
C VAL A 126 -3.10 28.02 -14.24
N ASP A 127 -3.86 27.95 -15.32
CA ASP A 127 -4.07 29.08 -16.26
C ASP A 127 -2.74 29.70 -16.69
N SER A 128 -1.76 28.83 -17.03
CA SER A 128 -0.39 29.19 -17.45
C SER A 128 0.46 29.88 -16.38
N LYS A 129 -0.01 30.02 -15.15
CA LYS A 129 0.78 30.56 -14.04
C LYS A 129 1.33 29.41 -13.19
N LYS A 130 2.65 29.40 -12.94
CA LYS A 130 3.26 28.44 -12.03
C LYS A 130 2.74 28.67 -10.61
N VAL A 131 2.19 27.62 -10.00
CA VAL A 131 1.58 27.67 -8.66
C VAL A 131 2.33 26.81 -7.65
N ALA A 132 3.03 25.76 -8.11
CA ALA A 132 3.76 24.85 -7.23
C ALA A 132 4.88 24.13 -7.99
N GLU A 133 5.70 23.42 -7.26
CA GLU A 133 6.73 22.51 -7.75
C GLU A 133 6.65 21.21 -6.97
N LEU A 134 6.52 20.07 -7.68
CA LEU A 134 6.51 18.73 -7.09
C LEU A 134 7.90 18.12 -7.22
N LYS A 135 8.26 17.31 -6.22
CA LYS A 135 9.58 16.66 -6.08
C LYS A 135 9.43 15.16 -5.86
N ASP A 136 10.57 14.50 -5.68
CA ASP A 136 10.64 13.08 -5.36
C ASP A 136 9.67 12.71 -4.24
N GLY A 137 8.98 11.60 -4.41
CA GLY A 137 8.00 11.11 -3.47
C GLY A 137 6.59 11.72 -3.59
N GLN A 138 6.36 12.67 -4.50
CA GLN A 138 5.05 13.27 -4.72
C GLN A 138 4.34 12.69 -5.94
N PHE A 139 3.01 12.68 -5.89
CA PHE A 139 2.19 12.19 -6.99
C PHE A 139 1.77 13.29 -7.96
N VAL A 140 1.60 12.91 -9.22
CA VAL A 140 1.01 13.72 -10.29
C VAL A 140 -0.24 13.00 -10.79
N GLY A 141 -1.38 13.71 -10.81
CA GLY A 141 -2.66 13.17 -11.24
C GLY A 141 -3.53 12.61 -10.10
N GLU A 142 -3.13 12.78 -8.85
CA GLU A 142 -3.81 12.31 -7.65
C GLU A 142 -5.22 12.91 -7.49
N MET A 143 -5.38 14.19 -7.82
CA MET A 143 -6.69 14.85 -7.75
C MET A 143 -7.68 14.21 -8.72
N SER A 144 -7.26 13.93 -9.96
CA SER A 144 -8.09 13.25 -10.95
C SER A 144 -8.38 11.81 -10.54
N PHE A 145 -7.41 11.13 -9.95
CA PHE A 145 -7.58 9.76 -9.46
C PHE A 145 -8.64 9.66 -8.35
N LEU A 146 -8.60 10.59 -7.39
CA LEU A 146 -9.51 10.63 -6.25
C LEU A 146 -10.92 11.13 -6.60
N THR A 147 -11.02 12.13 -7.49
CA THR A 147 -12.29 12.82 -7.78
C THR A 147 -12.97 12.37 -9.06
N GLU A 148 -12.27 11.61 -9.91
CA GLU A 148 -12.71 11.19 -11.26
C GLU A 148 -12.98 12.38 -12.21
N LYS A 149 -12.43 13.55 -11.88
CA LYS A 149 -12.55 14.76 -12.69
C LYS A 149 -11.31 14.99 -13.56
N PRO A 150 -11.41 15.78 -14.64
CA PRO A 150 -10.25 16.21 -15.40
C PRO A 150 -9.18 16.89 -14.54
N ALA A 151 -7.95 16.96 -15.06
CA ALA A 151 -6.83 17.59 -14.37
C ALA A 151 -7.16 19.04 -13.95
N THR A 152 -6.84 19.37 -12.71
CA THR A 152 -7.02 20.73 -12.16
C THR A 152 -5.86 21.65 -12.54
N ALA A 153 -4.72 21.09 -12.95
CA ALA A 153 -3.49 21.81 -13.29
C ALA A 153 -2.74 21.13 -14.43
N THR A 154 -1.90 21.89 -15.13
CA THR A 154 -0.90 21.37 -16.05
C THR A 154 0.38 21.08 -15.29
N CYS A 155 0.82 19.83 -15.34
CA CYS A 155 2.09 19.38 -14.75
C CYS A 155 3.10 19.08 -15.84
N ARG A 156 4.29 19.70 -15.73
CA ARG A 156 5.35 19.61 -16.74
C ARG A 156 6.68 19.25 -16.08
N ALA A 157 7.38 18.28 -16.62
CA ALA A 157 8.71 17.91 -16.15
C ALA A 157 9.67 19.10 -16.30
N LYS A 158 10.31 19.51 -15.21
CA LYS A 158 11.29 20.61 -15.21
C LYS A 158 12.67 20.13 -15.68
N HIS A 159 13.03 18.93 -15.27
CA HIS A 159 14.25 18.21 -15.63
C HIS A 159 13.88 16.82 -16.12
N ASN A 160 14.89 15.98 -16.46
CA ASN A 160 14.64 14.57 -16.65
C ASN A 160 14.00 14.00 -15.38
N THR A 161 12.79 13.49 -15.53
CA THR A 161 11.99 13.02 -14.40
C THR A 161 11.61 11.56 -14.61
N GLU A 162 11.97 10.71 -13.65
CA GLU A 162 11.61 9.30 -13.64
C GLU A 162 10.44 9.09 -12.67
N CYS A 163 9.38 8.46 -13.17
CA CYS A 163 8.17 8.18 -12.41
C CYS A 163 7.84 6.69 -12.40
N LEU A 164 7.24 6.23 -11.31
CA LEU A 164 6.50 4.99 -11.28
C LEU A 164 5.05 5.31 -11.66
N THR A 165 4.55 4.74 -12.75
CA THR A 165 3.32 5.12 -13.43
C THR A 165 2.32 3.98 -13.40
N TRP A 166 1.09 4.26 -12.99
CA TRP A 166 -0.05 3.34 -13.07
C TRP A 166 -1.09 3.86 -14.05
N GLU A 167 -1.61 2.98 -14.87
CA GLU A 167 -2.85 3.24 -15.61
C GLU A 167 -4.01 3.28 -14.60
N GLN A 168 -4.78 4.40 -14.58
CA GLN A 168 -5.75 4.67 -13.52
C GLN A 168 -6.85 3.61 -13.43
N GLN A 169 -7.35 3.12 -14.57
CA GLN A 169 -8.46 2.16 -14.58
C GLN A 169 -8.02 0.82 -14.00
N GLY A 170 -6.89 0.28 -14.46
CA GLY A 170 -6.33 -0.97 -13.95
C GLY A 170 -5.95 -0.89 -12.47
N PHE A 171 -5.43 0.28 -12.04
CA PHE A 171 -5.12 0.49 -10.63
C PHE A 171 -6.39 0.53 -9.76
N LYS A 172 -7.44 1.23 -10.19
CA LYS A 172 -8.74 1.24 -9.49
C LYS A 172 -9.36 -0.15 -9.39
N GLU A 173 -9.25 -0.96 -10.44
CA GLU A 173 -9.74 -2.35 -10.42
C GLU A 173 -8.96 -3.22 -9.40
N LEU A 174 -7.64 -3.07 -9.33
CA LEU A 174 -6.83 -3.75 -8.32
C LEU A 174 -7.27 -3.36 -6.91
N LEU A 175 -7.48 -2.06 -6.67
CA LEU A 175 -7.90 -1.53 -5.36
C LEU A 175 -9.29 -2.03 -4.96
N LYS A 176 -10.26 -2.07 -5.89
CA LYS A 176 -11.60 -2.63 -5.64
C LYS A 176 -11.58 -4.08 -5.14
N ARG A 177 -10.61 -4.88 -5.63
CA ARG A 177 -10.43 -6.28 -5.23
C ARG A 177 -9.64 -6.45 -3.93
N ASN A 178 -9.02 -5.39 -3.40
CA ASN A 178 -8.16 -5.44 -2.21
C ASN A 178 -8.49 -4.26 -1.27
N PRO A 179 -9.49 -4.39 -0.38
CA PRO A 179 -9.94 -3.28 0.47
C PRO A 179 -8.85 -2.70 1.39
N SER A 180 -7.97 -3.54 1.96
CA SER A 180 -6.85 -3.06 2.80
C SER A 180 -5.91 -2.14 2.01
N LEU A 181 -5.59 -2.54 0.78
CA LEU A 181 -4.75 -1.78 -0.13
C LEU A 181 -5.42 -0.46 -0.54
N TYR A 182 -6.72 -0.48 -0.77
CA TYR A 182 -7.50 0.73 -1.06
C TYR A 182 -7.36 1.79 0.04
N PHE A 183 -7.56 1.39 1.31
CA PHE A 183 -7.42 2.33 2.43
C PHE A 183 -6.00 2.87 2.58
N SER A 184 -4.99 2.04 2.39
CA SER A 184 -3.59 2.45 2.46
C SER A 184 -3.23 3.47 1.39
N ILE A 185 -3.64 3.23 0.14
CA ILE A 185 -3.40 4.16 -0.98
C ILE A 185 -4.19 5.46 -0.80
N GLN A 186 -5.47 5.37 -0.41
CA GLN A 186 -6.30 6.54 -0.18
C GLN A 186 -5.73 7.44 0.91
N SER A 187 -5.27 6.85 2.02
CA SER A 187 -4.62 7.58 3.11
C SER A 187 -3.35 8.30 2.64
N LEU A 188 -2.52 7.63 1.86
CA LEU A 188 -1.26 8.17 1.33
C LEU A 188 -1.52 9.34 0.37
N LEU A 189 -2.45 9.21 -0.58
CA LEU A 189 -2.80 10.28 -1.52
C LEU A 189 -3.47 11.47 -0.81
N SER A 190 -4.36 11.23 0.16
CA SER A 190 -5.05 12.28 0.90
C SER A 190 -4.09 13.10 1.77
N ALA A 191 -3.07 12.47 2.35
CA ALA A 191 -2.05 13.17 3.13
C ALA A 191 -1.29 14.17 2.25
N GLN A 192 -0.90 13.79 1.04
CA GLN A 192 -0.19 14.67 0.11
C GLN A 192 -1.04 15.82 -0.40
N VAL A 193 -2.33 15.58 -0.71
CA VAL A 193 -3.26 16.64 -1.09
C VAL A 193 -3.41 17.68 0.03
N SER A 194 -3.47 17.22 1.28
CA SER A 194 -3.57 18.11 2.44
C SER A 194 -2.31 18.98 2.60
N GLU A 195 -1.12 18.41 2.42
CA GLU A 195 0.14 19.16 2.46
C GLU A 195 0.25 20.19 1.34
N ALA A 196 -0.19 19.83 0.12
CA ALA A 196 -0.21 20.74 -1.02
C ALA A 196 -1.14 21.93 -0.79
N LEU A 197 -2.31 21.72 -0.17
CA LEU A 197 -3.26 22.80 0.18
C LEU A 197 -2.69 23.74 1.25
N VAL A 198 -2.03 23.21 2.28
CA VAL A 198 -1.40 24.00 3.34
C VAL A 198 -0.24 24.85 2.79
N SER A 199 0.58 24.29 1.91
CA SER A 199 1.68 25.03 1.29
C SER A 199 1.20 26.15 0.36
N SER A 200 0.13 25.91 -0.40
CA SER A 200 -0.47 26.93 -1.30
C SER A 200 -1.15 28.07 -0.55
N SER A 201 -1.70 27.81 0.64
CA SER A 201 -2.32 28.85 1.47
C SER A 201 -1.30 29.81 2.11
N LYS A 202 -0.08 29.32 2.43
CA LYS A 202 1.02 30.15 2.95
C LYS A 202 1.57 31.13 1.92
N HIS A 203 1.56 30.79 0.62
CA HIS A 203 2.05 31.66 -0.46
C HIS A 203 1.03 32.74 -0.88
N LYS A 204 -0.24 32.66 -0.45
CA LYS A 204 -1.27 33.69 -0.73
C LYS A 204 -1.37 34.71 0.38
N GLY A 205 -0.63 34.59 1.46
CA GLY A 205 -0.65 35.48 2.63
C GLY A 205 0.54 36.48 2.72
N GLU A 206 1.46 36.41 1.74
CA GLU A 206 2.53 37.38 1.50
C GLU A 206 2.20 38.21 0.22
#